data_80fdd10566172ff32432a1404facb517
#
_entry.id   80fdd10566172ff32432a1404facb517
#
_cell.length_a   1.000
_cell.length_b   1.000
_cell.length_c   1.000
_cell.angle_alpha   90.00
_cell.angle_beta   90.00
_cell.angle_gamma   90.00
#
_symmetry.space_group_name_H-M   'P 1'
#
loop_
_entity.id
_entity.type
_entity.pdbx_description
1 polymer ?
#
loop_
_entity_poly.entity_id
_entity_poly.type
_entity_poly.pdbx_seq_one_letter_code
_entity_poly.pdbx_strand_id
1 'polypeptide(L)'
;SIKDNYEKVLDCKPDMIVTCAYGQFIPKEIIDYPKYGCINIHGSLLPKYRGGAPIHWAMMNGDKETGITIMKTTLKMDAGDIIKQKSTFIKEDENLETLYERLSYLGRDLLLETIPTILNQTATYTKQDENKVTFALNVTKEEMKIDFNKKVIEVYNQIRGLSPNPGAYAFLEGKRVKMYQALISEKTFKGT
;
A
#
# COMPACT_ATOMS: atom_id res chain seq x y z
N SER A 1 -12.53 18.78 4.01
CA SER A 1 -12.37 17.36 3.61
C SER A 1 -13.34 17.03 2.47
N ILE A 2 -13.18 15.89 1.82
CA ILE A 2 -14.14 15.44 0.79
C ILE A 2 -15.53 15.23 1.39
N LYS A 3 -15.59 14.87 2.66
CA LYS A 3 -16.84 14.69 3.40
C LYS A 3 -17.69 15.97 3.45
N ASP A 4 -17.04 17.14 3.47
CA ASP A 4 -17.70 18.44 3.55
C ASP A 4 -17.97 19.05 2.17
N ASN A 5 -17.48 18.41 1.09
CA ASN A 5 -17.53 18.91 -0.29
C ASN A 5 -17.89 17.83 -1.31
N TYR A 6 -18.55 16.75 -0.88
CA TYR A 6 -18.87 15.62 -1.77
C TYR A 6 -19.79 16.05 -2.93
N GLU A 7 -20.63 17.06 -2.72
CA GLU A 7 -21.53 17.61 -3.75
C GLU A 7 -20.76 18.05 -5.00
N LYS A 8 -19.57 18.65 -4.83
CA LYS A 8 -18.72 19.07 -5.97
C LYS A 8 -18.27 17.87 -6.84
N VAL A 9 -18.14 16.69 -6.23
CA VAL A 9 -17.83 15.46 -6.96
C VAL A 9 -19.08 14.98 -7.72
N LEU A 10 -20.23 15.04 -7.08
CA LEU A 10 -21.51 14.63 -7.68
C LEU A 10 -21.95 15.55 -8.82
N ASP A 11 -21.63 16.85 -8.72
CA ASP A 11 -21.90 17.83 -9.80
C ASP A 11 -21.18 17.49 -11.11
N CYS A 12 -20.06 16.76 -11.02
CA CYS A 12 -19.37 16.23 -12.21
C CYS A 12 -20.11 15.08 -12.89
N LYS A 13 -21.18 14.56 -12.28
CA LYS A 13 -22.00 13.41 -12.77
C LYS A 13 -21.12 12.22 -13.22
N PRO A 14 -20.22 11.73 -12.36
CA PRO A 14 -19.31 10.66 -12.75
C PRO A 14 -20.05 9.35 -12.97
N ASP A 15 -19.77 8.66 -14.08
CA ASP A 15 -20.27 7.31 -14.34
C ASP A 15 -19.48 6.24 -13.55
N MET A 16 -18.24 6.52 -13.21
CA MET A 16 -17.34 5.70 -12.38
C MET A 16 -16.40 6.61 -11.59
N ILE A 17 -16.05 6.21 -10.38
CA ILE A 17 -15.02 6.88 -9.59
C ILE A 17 -13.88 5.89 -9.32
N VAL A 18 -12.66 6.33 -9.59
CA VAL A 18 -11.43 5.57 -9.28
C VAL A 18 -10.65 6.34 -8.23
N THR A 19 -10.30 5.65 -7.15
CA THR A 19 -9.42 6.20 -6.11
C THR A 19 -8.08 5.47 -6.11
N CYS A 20 -7.01 6.21 -5.82
CA CYS A 20 -5.67 5.67 -5.68
C CYS A 20 -4.93 6.52 -4.64
N ALA A 21 -4.39 5.89 -3.61
CA ALA A 21 -3.61 6.53 -2.54
C ALA A 21 -4.28 7.81 -1.97
N TYR A 22 -5.60 7.83 -1.90
CA TYR A 22 -6.35 9.04 -1.54
C TYR A 22 -6.23 9.40 -0.04
N GLY A 23 -6.05 8.41 0.83
CA GLY A 23 -5.76 8.60 2.24
C GLY A 23 -6.90 9.13 3.12
N GLN A 24 -8.13 9.22 2.60
CA GLN A 24 -9.32 9.61 3.35
C GLN A 24 -10.47 8.62 3.12
N PHE A 25 -11.36 8.50 4.11
CA PHE A 25 -12.59 7.75 3.93
C PHE A 25 -13.51 8.44 2.92
N ILE A 26 -14.01 7.67 1.97
CA ILE A 26 -14.96 8.14 0.96
C ILE A 26 -16.37 8.06 1.57
N PRO A 27 -17.15 9.15 1.55
CA PRO A 27 -18.51 9.14 2.07
C PRO A 27 -19.44 8.29 1.19
N LYS A 28 -20.51 7.78 1.82
CA LYS A 28 -21.47 6.87 1.18
C LYS A 28 -22.08 7.47 -0.07
N GLU A 29 -22.33 8.77 -0.05
CA GLU A 29 -22.89 9.54 -1.14
C GLU A 29 -22.04 9.46 -2.42
N ILE A 30 -20.72 9.45 -2.27
CA ILE A 30 -19.78 9.29 -3.40
C ILE A 30 -19.67 7.82 -3.83
N ILE A 31 -19.70 6.89 -2.86
CA ILE A 31 -19.56 5.46 -3.17
C ILE A 31 -20.72 4.94 -4.00
N ASP A 32 -21.94 5.35 -3.65
CA ASP A 32 -23.18 4.82 -4.23
C ASP A 32 -23.68 5.58 -5.47
N TYR A 33 -23.13 6.77 -5.74
CA TYR A 33 -23.61 7.63 -6.82
C TYR A 33 -23.32 7.11 -8.24
N PRO A 34 -22.08 6.66 -8.55
CA PRO A 34 -21.73 6.32 -9.92
C PRO A 34 -22.41 5.03 -10.41
N LYS A 35 -22.93 5.07 -11.62
CA LYS A 35 -23.56 3.90 -12.27
C LYS A 35 -22.67 2.64 -12.25
N TYR A 36 -21.38 2.81 -12.47
CA TYR A 36 -20.39 1.72 -12.49
C TYR A 36 -19.62 1.59 -11.16
N GLY A 37 -20.06 2.33 -10.13
CA GLY A 37 -19.51 2.25 -8.77
C GLY A 37 -18.22 3.04 -8.55
N CYS A 38 -17.76 2.95 -7.33
CA CYS A 38 -16.48 3.50 -6.88
C CYS A 38 -15.50 2.35 -6.69
N ILE A 39 -14.33 2.41 -7.31
CA ILE A 39 -13.27 1.40 -7.21
C ILE A 39 -11.98 2.01 -6.66
N ASN A 40 -11.16 1.18 -6.04
CA ASN A 40 -9.87 1.60 -5.49
C ASN A 40 -8.73 0.74 -6.03
N ILE A 41 -7.58 1.38 -6.30
CA ILE A 41 -6.31 0.74 -6.60
C ILE A 41 -5.55 0.61 -5.29
N HIS A 42 -5.42 -0.61 -4.76
CA HIS A 42 -4.78 -0.88 -3.48
C HIS A 42 -3.43 -1.56 -3.66
N GLY A 43 -2.41 -1.09 -2.93
CA GLY A 43 -1.00 -1.52 -3.07
C GLY A 43 -0.66 -2.80 -2.31
N SER A 44 -1.55 -3.80 -2.31
CA SER A 44 -1.27 -5.13 -1.78
C SER A 44 -2.09 -6.21 -2.47
N LEU A 45 -1.81 -7.46 -2.15
CA LEU A 45 -2.65 -8.63 -2.48
C LEU A 45 -3.68 -8.83 -1.36
N LEU A 46 -4.80 -8.10 -1.44
CA LEU A 46 -5.89 -8.24 -0.47
C LEU A 46 -6.36 -9.72 -0.37
N PRO A 47 -6.73 -10.19 0.82
CA PRO A 47 -7.06 -9.44 2.02
C PRO A 47 -5.88 -9.07 2.92
N LYS A 48 -4.64 -9.36 2.53
CA LYS A 48 -3.46 -8.93 3.29
C LYS A 48 -3.24 -7.43 3.17
N TYR A 49 -2.83 -6.81 4.28
CA TYR A 49 -2.40 -5.40 4.32
C TYR A 49 -3.49 -4.40 3.95
N ARG A 50 -4.70 -4.53 4.52
CA ARG A 50 -5.68 -3.43 4.51
C ARG A 50 -5.11 -2.23 5.27
N GLY A 51 -5.23 -1.01 4.72
CA GLY A 51 -4.77 0.22 5.37
C GLY A 51 -3.88 1.10 4.52
N GLY A 52 -3.28 2.12 5.15
CA GLY A 52 -2.63 3.23 4.46
C GLY A 52 -1.18 2.99 4.02
N ALA A 53 -0.50 1.93 4.51
CA ALA A 53 0.92 1.71 4.24
C ALA A 53 1.26 0.27 3.78
N PRO A 54 0.47 -0.37 2.88
CA PRO A 54 0.64 -1.77 2.53
C PRO A 54 2.03 -2.09 1.96
N ILE A 55 2.57 -1.22 1.12
CA ILE A 55 3.86 -1.42 0.46
C ILE A 55 5.02 -1.34 1.46
N HIS A 56 4.95 -0.38 2.40
CA HIS A 56 5.93 -0.26 3.47
C HIS A 56 5.99 -1.56 4.29
N TRP A 57 4.83 -2.03 4.74
CA TRP A 57 4.75 -3.23 5.58
C TRP A 57 5.17 -4.50 4.86
N ALA A 58 4.83 -4.67 3.59
CA ALA A 58 5.29 -5.80 2.80
C ALA A 58 6.83 -5.86 2.75
N MET A 59 7.48 -4.70 2.51
CA MET A 59 8.95 -4.64 2.50
C MET A 59 9.56 -4.83 3.89
N MET A 60 9.05 -4.13 4.90
CA MET A 60 9.57 -4.23 6.28
C MET A 60 9.44 -5.64 6.84
N ASN A 61 8.36 -6.35 6.51
CA ASN A 61 8.15 -7.74 6.91
C ASN A 61 8.99 -8.75 6.10
N GLY A 62 9.67 -8.29 5.04
CA GLY A 62 10.51 -9.15 4.20
C GLY A 62 9.71 -10.09 3.30
N ASP A 63 8.49 -9.72 2.94
CA ASP A 63 7.69 -10.48 1.98
C ASP A 63 8.45 -10.60 0.65
N LYS A 64 8.33 -11.75 0.02
CA LYS A 64 8.97 -12.01 -1.29
C LYS A 64 8.09 -11.54 -2.44
N GLU A 65 6.81 -11.38 -2.20
CA GLU A 65 5.81 -11.02 -3.20
C GLU A 65 4.85 -9.97 -2.61
N THR A 66 4.45 -9.05 -3.47
CA THR A 66 3.38 -8.08 -3.25
C THR A 66 2.59 -7.91 -4.53
N GLY A 67 1.73 -6.91 -4.62
CA GLY A 67 0.98 -6.65 -5.85
C GLY A 67 0.00 -5.52 -5.73
N ILE A 68 -0.88 -5.48 -6.71
CA ILE A 68 -1.98 -4.52 -6.79
C ILE A 68 -3.31 -5.26 -6.78
N THR A 69 -4.26 -4.72 -6.06
CA THR A 69 -5.66 -5.15 -6.08
C THR A 69 -6.54 -4.01 -6.58
N ILE A 70 -7.34 -4.26 -7.62
CA ILE A 70 -8.50 -3.42 -7.96
C ILE A 70 -9.70 -3.99 -7.21
N MET A 71 -10.34 -3.16 -6.40
CA MET A 71 -11.46 -3.57 -5.54
C MET A 71 -12.59 -2.55 -5.55
N LYS A 72 -13.79 -2.96 -5.17
CA LYS A 72 -14.88 -2.02 -4.85
C LYS A 72 -14.56 -1.22 -3.60
N THR A 73 -14.83 0.08 -3.63
CA THR A 73 -14.78 0.90 -2.43
C THR A 73 -16.02 0.65 -1.57
N THR A 74 -15.82 0.53 -0.26
CA THR A 74 -16.87 0.37 0.75
C THR A 74 -16.61 1.28 1.94
N LEU A 75 -17.56 1.40 2.86
CA LEU A 75 -17.38 2.17 4.10
C LEU A 75 -16.36 1.51 5.06
N LYS A 76 -16.19 0.19 4.99
CA LYS A 76 -15.17 -0.52 5.76
C LYS A 76 -13.84 -0.46 5.01
N MET A 77 -12.78 -0.08 5.71
CA MET A 77 -11.45 0.13 5.13
C MET A 77 -10.97 -1.09 4.34
N ASP A 78 -10.71 -0.90 3.06
CA ASP A 78 -10.17 -1.86 2.09
C ASP A 78 -10.82 -3.26 2.12
N ALA A 79 -12.14 -3.32 2.48
CA ALA A 79 -12.88 -4.56 2.68
C ALA A 79 -13.84 -4.91 1.53
N GLY A 80 -13.88 -4.11 0.47
CA GLY A 80 -14.75 -4.37 -0.68
C GLY A 80 -14.32 -5.57 -1.50
N ASP A 81 -15.22 -6.04 -2.36
CA ASP A 81 -14.98 -7.19 -3.20
C ASP A 81 -13.82 -6.93 -4.17
N ILE A 82 -12.95 -7.91 -4.32
CA ILE A 82 -11.84 -7.91 -5.26
C ILE A 82 -12.38 -8.08 -6.67
N ILE A 83 -11.96 -7.21 -7.59
CA ILE A 83 -12.30 -7.30 -9.01
C ILE A 83 -11.16 -7.97 -9.78
N LYS A 84 -9.93 -7.53 -9.56
CA LYS A 84 -8.75 -8.10 -10.20
C LYS A 84 -7.51 -7.89 -9.33
N GLN A 85 -6.58 -8.84 -9.39
CA GLN A 85 -5.28 -8.75 -8.70
C GLN A 85 -4.16 -9.11 -9.65
N LYS A 86 -3.00 -8.50 -9.42
CA LYS A 86 -1.75 -8.86 -10.10
C LYS A 86 -0.59 -8.78 -9.13
N SER A 87 0.15 -9.88 -9.03
CA SER A 87 1.30 -9.98 -8.14
C SER A 87 2.61 -9.60 -8.83
N THR A 88 3.62 -9.30 -8.03
CA THR A 88 5.01 -9.10 -8.45
C THR A 88 5.95 -9.42 -7.31
N PHE A 89 7.15 -9.93 -7.63
CA PHE A 89 8.19 -10.16 -6.63
C PHE A 89 8.78 -8.84 -6.13
N ILE A 90 9.13 -8.80 -4.84
CA ILE A 90 9.96 -7.74 -4.24
C ILE A 90 11.41 -8.14 -4.45
N LYS A 91 12.19 -7.32 -5.18
CA LYS A 91 13.59 -7.60 -5.43
C LYS A 91 14.43 -7.38 -4.17
N GLU A 92 15.55 -8.08 -4.07
CA GLU A 92 16.41 -8.01 -2.88
C GLU A 92 17.10 -6.66 -2.71
N ASP A 93 17.43 -6.02 -3.84
CA ASP A 93 18.17 -4.75 -3.93
C ASP A 93 17.28 -3.51 -4.07
N GLU A 94 15.93 -3.68 -4.18
CA GLU A 94 15.03 -2.55 -4.31
C GLU A 94 14.66 -1.94 -2.95
N ASN A 95 14.42 -0.63 -2.96
CA ASN A 95 13.87 0.11 -1.84
C ASN A 95 12.38 0.46 -2.08
N LEU A 96 11.79 1.16 -1.12
CA LEU A 96 10.38 1.54 -1.19
C LEU A 96 10.05 2.37 -2.44
N GLU A 97 10.91 3.32 -2.82
CA GLU A 97 10.68 4.22 -3.95
C GLU A 97 10.60 3.44 -5.28
N THR A 98 11.58 2.57 -5.52
CA THR A 98 11.63 1.77 -6.75
C THR A 98 10.50 0.75 -6.83
N LEU A 99 10.09 0.19 -5.69
CA LEU A 99 8.92 -0.69 -5.64
C LEU A 99 7.63 0.10 -5.89
N TYR A 100 7.47 1.31 -5.32
CA TYR A 100 6.33 2.19 -5.58
C TYR A 100 6.20 2.52 -7.05
N GLU A 101 7.30 2.92 -7.70
CA GLU A 101 7.31 3.23 -9.12
C GLU A 101 6.83 2.03 -9.96
N ARG A 102 7.39 0.86 -9.70
CA ARG A 102 7.04 -0.37 -10.40
C ARG A 102 5.59 -0.79 -10.17
N LEU A 103 5.08 -0.65 -8.94
CA LEU A 103 3.69 -0.92 -8.62
C LEU A 103 2.73 0.11 -9.23
N SER A 104 3.16 1.35 -9.44
CA SER A 104 2.33 2.37 -10.11
C SER A 104 2.04 2.00 -11.57
N TYR A 105 3.05 1.51 -12.29
CA TYR A 105 2.85 1.00 -13.65
C TYR A 105 1.99 -0.26 -13.67
N LEU A 106 2.22 -1.19 -12.73
CA LEU A 106 1.41 -2.40 -12.60
C LEU A 106 -0.07 -2.06 -12.33
N GLY A 107 -0.31 -1.08 -11.45
CA GLY A 107 -1.66 -0.62 -11.10
C GLY A 107 -2.36 0.07 -12.26
N ARG A 108 -1.64 0.92 -13.01
CA ARG A 108 -2.15 1.53 -14.23
C ARG A 108 -2.59 0.49 -15.25
N ASP A 109 -1.73 -0.47 -15.55
CA ASP A 109 -2.02 -1.48 -16.56
C ASP A 109 -3.18 -2.38 -16.12
N LEU A 110 -3.19 -2.81 -14.85
CA LEU A 110 -4.29 -3.59 -14.28
C LEU A 110 -5.61 -2.84 -14.28
N LEU A 111 -5.61 -1.53 -14.02
CA LEU A 111 -6.79 -0.69 -14.10
C LEU A 111 -7.34 -0.62 -15.52
N LEU A 112 -6.46 -0.36 -16.51
CA LEU A 112 -6.86 -0.29 -17.93
C LEU A 112 -7.43 -1.61 -18.44
N GLU A 113 -6.92 -2.75 -17.94
CA GLU A 113 -7.50 -4.07 -18.23
C GLU A 113 -8.85 -4.31 -17.51
N THR A 114 -9.08 -3.66 -16.36
CA THR A 114 -10.27 -3.90 -15.52
C THR A 114 -11.45 -3.05 -15.93
N ILE A 115 -11.25 -1.78 -16.29
CA ILE A 115 -12.33 -0.84 -16.63
C ILE A 115 -13.27 -1.41 -17.72
N PRO A 116 -12.79 -1.95 -18.85
CA PRO A 116 -13.68 -2.50 -19.86
C PRO A 116 -14.59 -3.62 -19.34
N THR A 117 -14.09 -4.45 -18.43
CA THR A 117 -14.86 -5.55 -17.86
C THR A 117 -16.00 -5.05 -16.97
N ILE A 118 -15.78 -3.94 -16.26
CA ILE A 118 -16.81 -3.30 -15.43
C ILE A 118 -17.87 -2.65 -16.33
N LEU A 119 -17.45 -1.91 -17.36
CA LEU A 119 -18.35 -1.22 -18.28
C LEU A 119 -19.24 -2.20 -19.07
N ASN A 120 -18.68 -3.33 -19.48
CA ASN A 120 -19.39 -4.40 -20.22
C ASN A 120 -20.12 -5.39 -19.29
N GLN A 121 -20.09 -5.17 -17.97
CA GLN A 121 -20.73 -6.02 -16.95
C GLN A 121 -20.25 -7.49 -16.97
N THR A 122 -18.98 -7.71 -17.37
CA THR A 122 -18.33 -9.02 -17.38
C THR A 122 -17.34 -9.20 -16.22
N ALA A 123 -17.16 -8.15 -15.40
CA ALA A 123 -16.29 -8.22 -14.23
C ALA A 123 -16.80 -9.23 -13.20
N THR A 124 -15.88 -9.99 -12.63
CA THR A 124 -16.16 -10.86 -11.48
C THR A 124 -15.81 -10.12 -10.18
N TYR A 125 -16.58 -10.41 -9.13
CA TYR A 125 -16.43 -9.79 -7.81
C TYR A 125 -16.27 -10.88 -6.77
N THR A 126 -15.08 -10.95 -6.17
CA THR A 126 -14.74 -11.98 -5.19
C THR A 126 -14.68 -11.38 -3.79
N LYS A 127 -15.49 -11.90 -2.88
CA LYS A 127 -15.43 -11.50 -1.46
C LYS A 127 -14.07 -11.84 -0.86
N GLN A 128 -13.57 -10.94 -0.03
CA GLN A 128 -12.34 -11.19 0.71
C GLN A 128 -12.57 -12.22 1.83
N ASP A 129 -11.61 -13.13 2.03
CA ASP A 129 -11.62 -14.07 3.14
C ASP A 129 -11.21 -13.34 4.43
N GLU A 130 -12.17 -13.09 5.31
CA GLU A 130 -11.95 -12.36 6.56
C GLU A 130 -10.95 -13.06 7.50
N ASN A 131 -10.74 -14.36 7.36
CA ASN A 131 -9.75 -15.11 8.16
C ASN A 131 -8.31 -14.84 7.73
N LYS A 132 -8.10 -14.27 6.55
CA LYS A 132 -6.77 -13.95 5.99
C LYS A 132 -6.44 -12.46 6.04
N VAL A 133 -7.32 -11.66 6.64
CA VAL A 133 -7.12 -10.22 6.74
C VAL A 133 -5.95 -9.90 7.65
N THR A 134 -5.06 -9.05 7.14
CA THR A 134 -4.05 -8.35 7.95
C THR A 134 -4.12 -6.85 7.70
N PHE A 135 -3.61 -6.06 8.64
CA PHE A 135 -3.65 -4.60 8.54
C PHE A 135 -2.25 -4.02 8.37
N ALA A 136 -2.17 -2.94 7.59
CA ALA A 136 -0.99 -2.15 7.31
C ALA A 136 -1.32 -0.67 7.53
N LEU A 137 -1.45 -0.29 8.81
CA LEU A 137 -1.71 1.10 9.19
C LEU A 137 -0.50 1.98 8.87
N ASN A 138 -0.70 3.30 8.87
CA ASN A 138 0.38 4.25 8.64
C ASN A 138 1.53 4.02 9.62
N VAL A 139 2.76 4.03 9.11
CA VAL A 139 3.97 3.78 9.91
C VAL A 139 4.16 4.89 10.93
N THR A 140 4.28 4.52 12.19
CA THR A 140 4.48 5.43 13.33
C THR A 140 5.94 5.84 13.48
N LYS A 141 6.20 6.87 14.29
CA LYS A 141 7.58 7.29 14.59
C LYS A 141 8.38 6.19 15.29
N GLU A 142 7.72 5.43 16.16
CA GLU A 142 8.29 4.31 16.90
C GLU A 142 8.72 3.19 15.94
N GLU A 143 7.90 2.88 14.95
CA GLU A 143 8.20 1.86 13.94
C GLU A 143 9.29 2.30 12.95
N MET A 144 9.53 3.60 12.82
CA MET A 144 10.67 4.13 12.04
C MET A 144 12.01 4.01 12.81
N LYS A 145 11.99 3.89 14.15
CA LYS A 145 13.20 3.78 14.95
C LYS A 145 13.81 2.39 14.80
N ILE A 146 15.09 2.36 14.45
CA ILE A 146 15.84 1.12 14.29
C ILE A 146 16.15 0.53 15.67
N ASP A 147 15.86 -0.76 15.83
CA ASP A 147 16.32 -1.58 16.93
C ASP A 147 17.41 -2.53 16.42
N PHE A 148 18.65 -2.23 16.77
CA PHE A 148 19.82 -3.04 16.36
C PHE A 148 19.93 -4.40 17.07
N ASN A 149 19.05 -4.72 18.03
CA ASN A 149 18.96 -6.05 18.61
C ASN A 149 18.17 -7.04 17.73
N LYS A 150 17.49 -6.55 16.70
CA LYS A 150 16.80 -7.38 15.71
C LYS A 150 17.79 -8.09 14.78
N LYS A 151 17.31 -9.09 14.05
CA LYS A 151 18.10 -9.78 13.04
C LYS A 151 18.53 -8.80 11.94
N VAL A 152 19.73 -9.00 11.41
CA VAL A 152 20.30 -8.15 10.33
C VAL A 152 19.32 -7.95 9.17
N ILE A 153 18.64 -9.02 8.75
CA ILE A 153 17.66 -8.94 7.66
C ILE A 153 16.43 -8.09 8.01
N GLU A 154 15.99 -8.09 9.27
CA GLU A 154 14.85 -7.27 9.70
C GLU A 154 15.22 -5.77 9.70
N VAL A 155 16.44 -5.45 10.19
CA VAL A 155 16.98 -4.07 10.15
C VAL A 155 17.17 -3.61 8.70
N TYR A 156 17.74 -4.46 7.85
CA TYR A 156 17.88 -4.17 6.42
C TYR A 156 16.54 -3.89 5.75
N ASN A 157 15.54 -4.75 5.97
CA ASN A 157 14.20 -4.59 5.41
C ASN A 157 13.50 -3.33 5.94
N GLN A 158 13.69 -2.99 7.22
CA GLN A 158 13.16 -1.74 7.78
C GLN A 158 13.78 -0.51 7.10
N ILE A 159 15.09 -0.49 6.91
CA ILE A 159 15.78 0.64 6.26
C ILE A 159 15.28 0.79 4.80
N ARG A 160 15.33 -0.26 3.99
CA ARG A 160 14.90 -0.19 2.58
C ARG A 160 13.40 0.02 2.42
N GLY A 161 12.57 -0.53 3.33
CA GLY A 161 11.12 -0.40 3.33
C GLY A 161 10.60 0.98 3.77
N LEU A 162 11.49 1.83 4.30
CA LEU A 162 11.21 3.21 4.69
C LEU A 162 11.99 4.24 3.85
N SER A 163 12.80 3.80 2.91
CA SER A 163 13.69 4.67 2.12
C SER A 163 13.07 5.04 0.76
N PRO A 164 13.14 6.32 0.36
CA PRO A 164 13.74 7.44 1.08
C PRO A 164 12.81 8.13 2.09
N ASN A 165 11.52 7.84 2.05
CA ASN A 165 10.52 8.51 2.88
C ASN A 165 9.59 7.48 3.55
N PRO A 166 9.39 7.55 4.89
CA PRO A 166 9.80 8.61 5.82
C PRO A 166 11.27 8.52 6.29
N GLY A 167 11.97 7.43 6.01
CA GLY A 167 13.34 7.15 6.41
C GLY A 167 13.42 6.54 7.82
N ALA A 168 14.06 5.37 7.93
CA ALA A 168 14.40 4.78 9.22
C ALA A 168 15.43 5.64 9.96
N TYR A 169 15.46 5.58 11.29
CA TYR A 169 16.40 6.38 12.06
C TYR A 169 16.90 5.65 13.32
N ALA A 170 18.07 6.11 13.78
CA ALA A 170 18.63 5.76 15.08
C ALA A 170 19.16 7.02 15.78
N PHE A 171 19.67 6.86 16.98
CA PHE A 171 20.36 7.93 17.70
C PHE A 171 21.85 7.61 17.79
N LEU A 172 22.68 8.58 17.44
CA LEU A 172 24.13 8.56 17.64
C LEU A 172 24.49 9.76 18.51
N GLU A 173 25.08 9.51 19.68
CA GLU A 173 25.44 10.55 20.65
C GLU A 173 24.27 11.53 20.95
N GLY A 174 23.07 10.98 21.11
CA GLY A 174 21.85 11.75 21.39
C GLY A 174 21.27 12.49 20.18
N LYS A 175 21.91 12.46 19.01
CA LYS A 175 21.41 13.09 17.77
C LYS A 175 20.70 12.06 16.90
N ARG A 176 19.55 12.46 16.36
CA ARG A 176 18.79 11.62 15.41
C ARG A 176 19.48 11.57 14.05
N VAL A 177 19.82 10.37 13.61
CA VAL A 177 20.44 10.10 12.31
C VAL A 177 19.46 9.25 11.47
N LYS A 178 19.13 9.68 10.26
CA LYS A 178 18.35 8.90 9.31
C LYS A 178 19.25 8.00 8.47
N MET A 179 18.76 6.79 8.21
CA MET A 179 19.42 5.79 7.38
C MET A 179 18.55 5.50 6.15
N TYR A 180 19.12 5.71 4.98
CA TYR A 180 18.40 5.54 3.70
C TYR A 180 18.89 4.33 2.90
N GLN A 181 20.09 3.84 3.20
CA GLN A 181 20.68 2.68 2.53
C GLN A 181 21.50 1.88 3.53
N ALA A 182 21.46 0.56 3.38
CA ALA A 182 22.28 -0.37 4.13
C ALA A 182 22.75 -1.50 3.23
N LEU A 183 23.87 -2.12 3.63
CA LEU A 183 24.36 -3.35 3.03
C LEU A 183 24.50 -4.40 4.13
N ILE A 184 24.12 -5.62 3.83
CA ILE A 184 24.38 -6.75 4.73
C ILE A 184 25.84 -7.14 4.58
N SER A 185 26.59 -7.14 5.70
CA SER A 185 27.98 -7.56 5.75
C SER A 185 28.11 -8.89 6.47
N GLU A 186 28.95 -9.78 5.96
CA GLU A 186 29.35 -11.01 6.65
C GLU A 186 30.35 -10.75 7.77
N LYS A 187 30.96 -9.56 7.83
CA LYS A 187 31.92 -9.18 8.85
C LYS A 187 31.19 -8.91 10.17
N THR A 188 31.60 -9.62 11.21
CA THR A 188 31.17 -9.34 12.58
C THR A 188 32.07 -8.26 13.16
N PHE A 189 31.50 -7.11 13.51
CA PHE A 189 32.20 -6.09 14.27
C PHE A 189 31.87 -6.31 15.75
N LYS A 190 32.92 -6.37 16.62
CA LYS A 190 32.67 -6.28 18.06
C LYS A 190 32.19 -4.87 18.35
N GLY A 191 30.96 -4.75 18.86
CA GLY A 191 30.44 -3.48 19.34
C GLY A 191 31.31 -2.94 20.46
N THR A 192 31.63 -1.67 20.40
CA THR A 192 32.22 -0.91 21.49
C THR A 192 31.12 -0.38 22.38
#